data_05cf8cf7a0f03b1b51d4413e60335db1
#
_entry.id   05cf8cf7a0f03b1b51d4413e60335db1
#
_cell.length_a   1.000
_cell.length_b   1.000
_cell.length_c   1.000
_cell.angle_alpha   90.00
_cell.angle_beta   90.00
_cell.angle_gamma   90.00
#
_symmetry.space_group_name_H-M   'P 1'
#
loop_
_entity.id
_entity.type
_entity.pdbx_description
1 polymer ?
#
loop_
_entity_poly.entity_id
_entity_poly.type
_entity_poly.pdbx_seq_one_letter_code
_entity_poly.pdbx_strand_id
1 'polypeptide(L)'
;MSFDAVKKIEELKKSDITGYELVKAEVLKDMNSAGLILRHKKSGARVVVISNDDNNKVFSIGFKTPPFDDTGMQHIIEHSTLCGSRKYPVKDPFVELCKGSLNTFLNAMTYPDKTVYPVASCNDTDFKNIMDVYM
;
A
#
# COMPACT_ATOMS: atom_id res chain seq x y z
N MET A 1 -13.59 -17.90 -15.09
CA MET A 1 -14.81 -17.14 -14.72
C MET A 1 -14.44 -15.67 -14.77
N SER A 2 -15.23 -14.83 -15.45
CA SER A 2 -14.97 -13.38 -15.45
C SER A 2 -15.20 -12.80 -14.04
N PHE A 3 -14.39 -11.84 -13.63
CA PHE A 3 -14.54 -11.13 -12.37
C PHE A 3 -15.88 -10.38 -12.33
N ASP A 4 -16.64 -10.59 -11.28
CA ASP A 4 -17.92 -9.92 -11.02
C ASP A 4 -17.76 -8.92 -9.87
N ALA A 5 -17.59 -7.65 -10.22
CA ALA A 5 -17.38 -6.55 -9.27
C ALA A 5 -18.58 -6.35 -8.33
N VAL A 6 -19.81 -6.60 -8.81
CA VAL A 6 -21.03 -6.45 -8.00
C VAL A 6 -21.08 -7.52 -6.91
N LYS A 7 -20.86 -8.78 -7.30
CA LYS A 7 -20.80 -9.89 -6.34
C LYS A 7 -19.67 -9.69 -5.32
N LYS A 8 -18.50 -9.24 -5.80
CA LYS A 8 -17.34 -9.03 -4.94
C LYS A 8 -17.57 -7.94 -3.89
N ILE A 9 -18.25 -6.85 -4.25
CA ILE A 9 -18.56 -5.78 -3.31
C ILE A 9 -19.53 -6.23 -2.19
N GLU A 10 -20.49 -7.10 -2.53
CA GLU A 10 -21.42 -7.65 -1.54
C GLU A 10 -20.71 -8.62 -0.55
N GLU A 11 -19.72 -9.38 -1.02
CA GLU A 11 -18.86 -10.17 -0.15
C GLU A 11 -18.04 -9.29 0.80
N LEU A 12 -17.39 -8.25 0.23
CA LEU A 12 -16.52 -7.36 0.99
C LEU A 12 -17.28 -6.51 2.03
N LYS A 13 -18.50 -6.09 1.72
CA LYS A 13 -19.36 -5.38 2.70
C LYS A 13 -19.72 -6.23 3.91
N LYS A 14 -19.78 -7.54 3.76
CA LYS A 14 -20.08 -8.49 4.84
C LYS A 14 -18.85 -8.86 5.69
N SER A 15 -17.66 -8.51 5.22
CA SER A 15 -16.42 -8.78 5.92
C SER A 15 -16.29 -7.84 7.11
N ASP A 16 -16.20 -8.40 8.32
CA ASP A 16 -15.80 -7.62 9.50
C ASP A 16 -14.28 -7.48 9.51
N ILE A 17 -13.80 -6.30 9.16
CA ILE A 17 -12.37 -5.98 9.21
C ILE A 17 -12.10 -5.34 10.57
N THR A 18 -11.69 -6.15 11.54
CA THR A 18 -11.39 -5.69 12.89
C THR A 18 -10.45 -4.48 12.88
N GLY A 19 -10.85 -3.42 13.59
CA GLY A 19 -10.07 -2.18 13.69
C GLY A 19 -10.37 -1.14 12.59
N TYR A 20 -11.21 -1.47 11.62
CA TYR A 20 -11.59 -0.55 10.54
C TYR A 20 -13.09 -0.32 10.50
N GLU A 21 -13.46 0.82 9.95
CA GLU A 21 -14.83 1.22 9.65
C GLU A 21 -15.00 1.34 8.15
N LEU A 22 -16.04 0.73 7.58
CA LEU A 22 -16.38 0.89 6.17
C LEU A 22 -17.04 2.25 5.97
N VAL A 23 -16.38 3.15 5.25
CA VAL A 23 -16.88 4.49 4.95
C VAL A 23 -17.71 4.49 3.66
N LYS A 24 -17.20 3.81 2.61
CA LYS A 24 -17.86 3.75 1.30
C LYS A 24 -17.50 2.43 0.61
N ALA A 25 -18.47 1.90 -0.15
CA ALA A 25 -18.25 0.77 -1.04
C ALA A 25 -18.99 1.03 -2.36
N GLU A 26 -18.28 0.91 -3.48
CA GLU A 26 -18.79 1.27 -4.81
C GLU A 26 -18.20 0.38 -5.89
N VAL A 27 -19.01 0.07 -6.91
CA VAL A 27 -18.53 -0.57 -8.12
C VAL A 27 -17.94 0.48 -9.06
N LEU A 28 -16.68 0.32 -9.40
CA LEU A 28 -15.95 1.16 -10.37
C LEU A 28 -16.18 0.57 -11.77
N LYS A 29 -17.22 1.03 -12.44
CA LYS A 29 -17.70 0.43 -13.70
C LYS A 29 -16.66 0.47 -14.81
N ASP A 30 -15.94 1.59 -14.95
CA ASP A 30 -14.95 1.80 -16.01
C ASP A 30 -13.75 0.85 -15.88
N MET A 31 -13.48 0.37 -14.68
CA MET A 31 -12.36 -0.52 -14.35
C MET A 31 -12.83 -1.95 -14.04
N ASN A 32 -14.12 -2.24 -14.11
CA ASN A 32 -14.71 -3.49 -13.65
C ASN A 32 -14.15 -3.95 -12.29
N SER A 33 -14.15 -3.05 -11.31
CA SER A 33 -13.50 -3.26 -10.00
C SER A 33 -14.46 -2.98 -8.85
N ALA A 34 -14.25 -3.65 -7.73
CA ALA A 34 -14.91 -3.35 -6.47
C ALA A 34 -14.01 -2.42 -5.63
N GLY A 35 -14.50 -1.23 -5.30
CA GLY A 35 -13.78 -0.22 -4.52
C GLY A 35 -14.37 -0.05 -3.12
N LEU A 36 -13.50 0.00 -2.09
CA LEU A 36 -13.88 0.31 -0.71
C LEU A 36 -13.00 1.41 -0.17
N ILE A 37 -13.60 2.25 0.66
CA ILE A 37 -12.90 3.22 1.51
C ILE A 37 -13.13 2.81 2.95
N LEU A 38 -12.05 2.51 3.65
CA LEU A 38 -12.04 2.17 5.06
C LEU A 38 -11.36 3.28 5.87
N ARG A 39 -11.73 3.41 7.13
CA ARG A 39 -11.05 4.27 8.10
C ARG A 39 -10.55 3.43 9.26
N HIS A 40 -9.27 3.53 9.57
CA HIS A 40 -8.72 2.88 10.76
C HIS A 40 -9.21 3.58 12.02
N LYS A 41 -9.91 2.86 12.89
CA LYS A 41 -10.61 3.41 14.08
C LYS A 41 -9.68 4.14 15.04
N LYS A 42 -8.45 3.64 15.23
CA LYS A 42 -7.49 4.17 16.19
C LYS A 42 -6.74 5.40 15.68
N SER A 43 -6.28 5.39 14.42
CA SER A 43 -5.44 6.46 13.87
C SER A 43 -6.20 7.43 12.96
N GLY A 44 -7.41 7.09 12.51
CA GLY A 44 -8.16 7.84 11.52
C GLY A 44 -7.61 7.70 10.08
N ALA A 45 -6.57 6.90 9.88
CA ALA A 45 -5.98 6.69 8.55
C ALA A 45 -7.03 6.13 7.57
N ARG A 46 -7.00 6.65 6.34
CA ARG A 46 -7.86 6.17 5.25
C ARG A 46 -7.15 5.06 4.50
N VAL A 47 -7.89 3.99 4.22
CA VAL A 47 -7.43 2.88 3.40
C VAL A 47 -8.37 2.73 2.21
N VAL A 48 -7.81 2.68 1.02
CA VAL A 48 -8.54 2.39 -0.22
C VAL A 48 -8.20 0.96 -0.63
N VAL A 49 -9.23 0.15 -0.84
CA VAL A 49 -9.08 -1.21 -1.34
C VAL A 49 -9.75 -1.28 -2.71
N ILE A 50 -9.03 -1.74 -3.72
CA ILE A 50 -9.55 -2.00 -5.06
C ILE A 50 -9.33 -3.48 -5.36
N SER A 51 -10.40 -4.19 -5.69
CA SER A 51 -10.35 -5.60 -6.08
C SER A 51 -10.85 -5.76 -7.50
N ASN A 52 -10.05 -6.39 -8.34
CA ASN A 52 -10.34 -6.64 -9.76
C ASN A 52 -9.76 -8.00 -10.20
N ASP A 53 -9.68 -8.23 -11.50
CA ASP A 53 -9.18 -9.47 -12.12
C ASP A 53 -7.65 -9.45 -12.37
N ASP A 54 -6.95 -8.43 -11.90
CA ASP A 54 -5.50 -8.33 -12.02
C ASP A 54 -4.82 -9.20 -10.95
N ASN A 55 -3.86 -10.02 -11.34
CA ASN A 55 -3.06 -10.83 -10.42
C ASN A 55 -1.90 -10.05 -9.80
N ASN A 56 -1.57 -8.87 -10.33
CA ASN A 56 -0.54 -7.99 -9.77
C ASN A 56 -1.08 -7.21 -8.59
N LYS A 57 -0.69 -7.62 -7.39
CA LYS A 57 -1.11 -6.99 -6.15
C LYS A 57 -0.26 -5.78 -5.86
N VAL A 58 -0.90 -4.67 -5.54
CA VAL A 58 -0.25 -3.40 -5.23
C VAL A 58 -0.58 -2.98 -3.80
N PHE A 59 0.45 -2.60 -3.06
CA PHE A 59 0.33 -1.92 -1.78
C PHE A 59 1.04 -0.57 -1.88
N SER A 60 0.45 0.47 -1.31
CA SER A 60 1.11 1.78 -1.18
C SER A 60 0.72 2.42 0.14
N ILE A 61 1.71 2.87 0.91
CA ILE A 61 1.49 3.72 2.05
C ILE A 61 1.97 5.13 1.73
N GLY A 62 1.14 6.14 2.06
CA GLY A 62 1.43 7.53 1.76
C GLY A 62 1.26 8.42 2.98
N PHE A 63 2.17 9.37 3.12
CA PHE A 63 2.18 10.37 4.18
C PHE A 63 2.11 11.76 3.58
N LYS A 64 1.36 12.66 4.22
CA LYS A 64 1.38 14.08 3.89
C LYS A 64 2.62 14.71 4.52
N THR A 65 3.58 15.12 3.68
CA THR A 65 4.89 15.64 4.10
C THR A 65 5.23 16.95 3.41
N PRO A 66 4.44 18.04 3.64
CA PRO A 66 4.78 19.34 3.08
C PRO A 66 6.12 19.81 3.66
N PRO A 67 7.03 20.38 2.85
CA PRO A 67 8.27 20.95 3.33
C PRO A 67 8.02 22.20 4.17
N PHE A 68 8.83 22.42 5.18
CA PHE A 68 8.84 23.64 5.99
C PHE A 68 9.96 24.60 5.57
N ASP A 69 10.98 24.06 4.86
CA ASP A 69 12.16 24.75 4.40
C ASP A 69 12.78 24.05 3.18
N ASP A 70 13.90 24.56 2.68
CA ASP A 70 14.60 24.07 1.51
C ASP A 70 15.68 23.01 1.83
N THR A 71 15.67 22.42 3.02
CA THR A 71 16.70 21.45 3.46
C THR A 71 16.56 20.07 2.82
N GLY A 72 15.44 19.77 2.18
CA GLY A 72 15.16 18.44 1.60
C GLY A 72 14.93 17.34 2.65
N MET A 73 14.56 17.73 3.88
CA MET A 73 14.38 16.83 5.02
C MET A 73 13.47 15.64 4.69
N GLN A 74 12.38 15.87 3.97
CA GLN A 74 11.41 14.82 3.62
C GLN A 74 12.04 13.72 2.75
N HIS A 75 12.90 14.11 1.81
CA HIS A 75 13.62 13.17 0.94
C HIS A 75 14.70 12.40 1.72
N ILE A 76 15.40 13.06 2.63
CA ILE A 76 16.36 12.41 3.51
C ILE A 76 15.68 11.38 4.42
N ILE A 77 14.52 11.72 4.98
CA ILE A 77 13.73 10.80 5.81
C ILE A 77 13.23 9.63 4.97
N GLU A 78 12.77 9.84 3.74
CA GLU A 78 12.36 8.77 2.83
C GLU A 78 13.47 7.73 2.70
N HIS A 79 14.69 8.14 2.34
CA HIS A 79 15.83 7.23 2.25
C HIS A 79 16.15 6.55 3.59
N SER A 80 16.10 7.30 4.69
CA SER A 80 16.45 6.79 6.02
C SER A 80 15.49 5.71 6.52
N THR A 81 14.19 5.83 6.21
CA THR A 81 13.18 4.84 6.64
C THR A 81 13.37 3.48 5.97
N LEU A 82 14.01 3.43 4.80
CA LEU A 82 14.28 2.19 4.07
C LEU A 82 15.63 1.54 4.42
N CYS A 83 16.45 2.20 5.25
CA CYS A 83 17.77 1.70 5.63
C CYS A 83 17.77 0.65 6.74
N GLY A 84 16.60 0.31 7.30
CA GLY A 84 16.44 -0.71 8.32
C GLY A 84 15.36 -0.38 9.34
N SER A 85 14.93 -1.40 10.06
CA SER A 85 13.91 -1.26 11.11
C SER A 85 14.24 -2.14 12.32
N ARG A 86 13.51 -1.96 13.40
CA ARG A 86 13.63 -2.83 14.58
C ARG A 86 13.34 -4.29 14.26
N LYS A 87 12.40 -4.56 13.35
CA LYS A 87 12.03 -5.91 12.92
C LYS A 87 13.04 -6.47 11.92
N TYR A 88 13.59 -5.62 11.07
CA TYR A 88 14.58 -5.96 10.04
C TYR A 88 15.87 -5.17 10.26
N PRO A 89 16.71 -5.55 11.27
CA PRO A 89 17.92 -4.82 11.64
C PRO A 89 19.10 -5.15 10.70
N VAL A 90 18.83 -5.15 9.40
CA VAL A 90 19.83 -5.37 8.35
C VAL A 90 20.15 -4.05 7.67
N LYS A 91 21.36 -3.95 7.12
CA LYS A 91 21.74 -2.78 6.33
C LYS A 91 21.01 -2.83 4.99
N ASP A 92 20.26 -1.78 4.69
CA ASP A 92 19.53 -1.61 3.42
C ASP A 92 18.58 -2.77 3.05
N PRO A 93 17.53 -3.06 3.86
CA PRO A 93 16.54 -4.08 3.51
C PRO A 93 15.86 -3.79 2.17
N PHE A 94 15.75 -2.54 1.76
CA PHE A 94 15.25 -2.15 0.43
C PHE A 94 16.10 -2.73 -0.69
N VAL A 95 17.43 -2.59 -0.62
CA VAL A 95 18.35 -3.12 -1.63
C VAL A 95 18.30 -4.65 -1.68
N GLU A 96 18.16 -5.31 -0.53
CA GLU A 96 18.02 -6.78 -0.47
C GLU A 96 16.69 -7.23 -1.11
N LEU A 97 15.60 -6.50 -0.91
CA LEU A 97 14.33 -6.75 -1.58
C LEU A 97 14.44 -6.55 -3.10
N CYS A 98 15.10 -5.48 -3.55
CA CYS A 98 15.30 -5.25 -4.99
C CYS A 98 16.02 -6.39 -5.68
N LYS A 99 16.95 -7.06 -4.97
CA LYS A 99 17.75 -8.17 -5.52
C LYS A 99 17.08 -9.53 -5.39
N GLY A 100 16.35 -9.76 -4.30
CA GLY A 100 15.93 -11.08 -3.89
C GLY A 100 14.42 -11.37 -4.01
N SER A 101 13.56 -10.34 -4.18
CA SER A 101 12.13 -10.53 -4.28
C SER A 101 11.63 -10.70 -5.72
N LEU A 102 10.42 -11.26 -5.85
CA LEU A 102 9.71 -11.41 -7.12
C LEU A 102 8.84 -10.17 -7.42
N ASN A 103 9.28 -9.00 -6.96
CA ASN A 103 8.54 -7.76 -7.13
C ASN A 103 8.36 -7.42 -8.62
N THR A 104 7.20 -6.85 -8.94
CA THR A 104 6.93 -6.23 -10.24
C THR A 104 7.15 -4.72 -10.18
N PHE A 105 7.09 -4.16 -8.98
CA PHE A 105 7.40 -2.76 -8.72
C PHE A 105 7.83 -2.58 -7.25
N LEU A 106 8.90 -1.84 -7.03
CA LEU A 106 9.41 -1.50 -5.71
C LEU A 106 10.02 -0.11 -5.76
N ASN A 107 9.49 0.84 -5.00
CA ASN A 107 9.99 2.21 -5.00
C ASN A 107 9.63 2.96 -3.72
N ALA A 108 10.24 4.14 -3.56
CA ALA A 108 9.83 5.21 -2.67
C ALA A 108 9.93 6.52 -3.43
N MET A 109 9.04 7.47 -3.17
CA MET A 109 8.96 8.72 -3.92
C MET A 109 8.55 9.85 -3.02
N THR A 110 9.37 10.91 -2.98
CA THR A 110 9.04 12.17 -2.32
C THR A 110 8.56 13.19 -3.35
N TYR A 111 7.33 13.64 -3.17
CA TYR A 111 6.69 14.70 -3.94
C TYR A 111 6.67 16.01 -3.12
N PRO A 112 6.29 17.15 -3.72
CA PRO A 112 6.27 18.44 -3.01
C PRO A 112 5.42 18.48 -1.74
N ASP A 113 4.38 17.65 -1.63
CA ASP A 113 3.43 17.66 -0.51
C ASP A 113 3.22 16.31 0.16
N LYS A 114 3.84 15.26 -0.36
CA LYS A 114 3.66 13.87 0.12
C LYS A 114 4.86 12.99 -0.15
N THR A 115 5.00 11.94 0.64
CA THR A 115 5.94 10.84 0.40
C THR A 115 5.14 9.54 0.31
N VAL A 116 5.41 8.71 -0.69
CA VAL A 116 4.72 7.45 -0.94
C VAL A 116 5.68 6.30 -1.11
N TYR A 117 5.30 5.14 -0.62
CA TYR A 117 6.08 3.90 -0.65
C TYR A 117 5.25 2.80 -1.33
N PRO A 118 5.29 2.72 -2.67
CA PRO A 118 4.54 1.72 -3.43
C PRO A 118 5.36 0.46 -3.66
N VAL A 119 4.67 -0.68 -3.57
CA VAL A 119 5.23 -2.00 -3.90
C VAL A 119 4.19 -2.84 -4.63
N ALA A 120 4.65 -3.74 -5.51
CA ALA A 120 3.78 -4.66 -6.21
C ALA A 120 4.47 -6.01 -6.46
N SER A 121 3.67 -7.09 -6.45
CA SER A 121 4.10 -8.43 -6.83
C SER A 121 2.92 -9.27 -7.30
N CYS A 122 3.15 -10.12 -8.29
CA CYS A 122 2.19 -11.15 -8.70
C CYS A 122 2.19 -12.37 -7.77
N ASN A 123 3.25 -12.56 -6.98
CA ASN A 123 3.38 -13.66 -6.05
C ASN A 123 2.81 -13.29 -4.68
N ASP A 124 1.87 -14.07 -4.15
CA ASP A 124 1.16 -13.78 -2.90
C ASP A 124 2.06 -13.78 -1.66
N THR A 125 3.01 -14.69 -1.61
CA THR A 125 3.93 -14.80 -0.48
C THR A 125 4.93 -13.64 -0.50
N ASP A 126 5.49 -13.38 -1.66
CA ASP A 126 6.41 -12.28 -1.88
C ASP A 126 5.74 -10.92 -1.58
N PHE A 127 4.53 -10.70 -2.09
CA PHE A 127 3.75 -9.50 -1.82
C PHE A 127 3.56 -9.24 -0.32
N LYS A 128 3.21 -10.29 0.45
CA LYS A 128 3.06 -10.18 1.90
C LYS A 128 4.38 -9.85 2.60
N ASN A 129 5.48 -10.46 2.16
CA ASN A 129 6.80 -10.21 2.71
C ASN A 129 7.26 -8.78 2.44
N ILE A 130 7.11 -8.29 1.21
CA ILE A 130 7.46 -6.91 0.86
C ILE A 130 6.61 -5.92 1.65
N MET A 131 5.31 -6.15 1.71
CA MET A 131 4.39 -5.29 2.47
C MET A 131 4.78 -5.23 3.95
N ASP A 132 5.17 -6.36 4.55
CA ASP A 132 5.59 -6.45 5.94
C ASP A 132 6.91 -5.71 6.23
N VAL A 133 7.81 -5.63 5.25
CA VAL A 133 9.04 -4.83 5.38
C VAL A 133 8.75 -3.33 5.29
N TYR A 134 7.74 -2.93 4.49
CA TYR A 134 7.37 -1.54 4.27
C TYR A 134 6.48 -0.95 5.38
N MET A 135 5.87 -1.80 6.22
CA MET A 135 5.00 -1.42 7.35
C MET A 135 5.79 -1.28 8.67
#